data_e8caf5b8d21175c42bbb0f4a262a7bd8
#
_entry.id   e8caf5b8d21175c42bbb0f4a262a7bd8
#
_cell.length_a   1.000
_cell.length_b   1.000
_cell.length_c   1.000
_cell.angle_alpha   90.00
_cell.angle_beta   90.00
_cell.angle_gamma   90.00
#
_symmetry.space_group_name_H-M   'P 1'
#
loop_
_entity.id
_entity.type
_entity.pdbx_description
1 polymer ?
#
loop_
_entity_poly.entity_id
_entity_poly.type
_entity_poly.pdbx_seq_one_letter_code
_entity_poly.pdbx_strand_id
1 'polypeptide(L)'
;MFDHVWRAQGRYFDVDAGRLAAAGAYYGFFSVFAMAVMLFFILGRVFRGNVNLVNRVQAYLAVNLPQLDADQILAGSQKIGLIALVGLVIAGVGWVENLRSSQRALWRLNEQPGHVVIRWLVDLTVLVALGILLLISIAIFSGIQEFVYWLAGDFDQSPVRVALRGTTTLISGVVDLALGAALLAGVPRLRMPLRRLIPSAVIFAIGLGLLKTAGKLYITRTERNPAYQLVAGTVGLLLFMFLLHQLLLFAAAMAATSRHGTVIDLAGGGKPPDLRAIAASAEQAAALVEQAAEETERAAKAAAERTVPG
;
A
#
# COMPACT_ATOMS: atom_id res chain seq x y z
N MET A 1 14.10 -22.86 3.49
CA MET A 1 13.90 -21.40 3.26
C MET A 1 13.78 -21.10 1.77
N PHE A 2 14.69 -21.55 0.93
CA PHE A 2 14.63 -21.35 -0.54
C PHE A 2 13.33 -21.85 -1.17
N ASP A 3 12.87 -23.03 -0.85
CA ASP A 3 11.59 -23.60 -1.32
C ASP A 3 10.37 -22.70 -1.01
N HIS A 4 10.38 -22.00 0.12
CA HIS A 4 9.28 -21.11 0.48
C HIS A 4 9.27 -19.86 -0.39
N VAL A 5 10.44 -19.25 -0.59
CA VAL A 5 10.59 -18.09 -1.49
C VAL A 5 10.17 -18.46 -2.91
N TRP A 6 10.61 -19.63 -3.40
CA TRP A 6 10.24 -20.11 -4.73
C TRP A 6 8.73 -20.31 -4.90
N ARG A 7 8.07 -20.91 -3.91
CA ARG A 7 6.60 -21.03 -3.92
C ARG A 7 5.89 -19.69 -3.85
N ALA A 8 6.43 -18.74 -3.07
CA ALA A 8 5.88 -17.39 -3.01
C ALA A 8 6.02 -16.66 -4.34
N GLN A 9 7.17 -16.81 -4.98
CA GLN A 9 7.42 -16.24 -6.30
C GLN A 9 6.50 -16.85 -7.36
N GLY A 10 6.34 -18.17 -7.38
CA GLY A 10 5.36 -18.84 -8.25
C GLY A 10 3.95 -18.29 -8.03
N ARG A 11 3.49 -18.20 -6.77
CA ARG A 11 2.18 -17.62 -6.44
C ARG A 11 2.04 -16.16 -6.87
N TYR A 12 3.11 -15.37 -6.78
CA TYR A 12 3.15 -13.98 -7.21
C TYR A 12 2.94 -13.86 -8.73
N PHE A 13 3.57 -14.72 -9.51
CA PHE A 13 3.42 -14.73 -10.96
C PHE A 13 2.10 -15.37 -11.43
N ASP A 14 1.60 -16.42 -10.76
CA ASP A 14 0.33 -17.06 -11.09
C ASP A 14 -0.88 -16.11 -11.11
N VAL A 15 -0.85 -15.06 -10.28
CA VAL A 15 -1.93 -14.07 -10.19
C VAL A 15 -1.61 -12.74 -10.86
N ASP A 16 -0.56 -12.68 -11.67
CA ASP A 16 -0.10 -11.42 -12.28
C ASP A 16 0.06 -10.27 -11.27
N ALA A 17 0.66 -10.56 -10.11
CA ALA A 17 0.74 -9.61 -9.01
C ALA A 17 1.44 -8.30 -9.40
N GLY A 18 2.33 -8.31 -10.40
CA GLY A 18 2.93 -7.10 -10.97
C GLY A 18 1.90 -6.15 -11.59
N ARG A 19 0.91 -6.69 -12.29
CA ARG A 19 -0.23 -5.93 -12.85
C ARG A 19 -1.13 -5.40 -11.75
N LEU A 20 -1.42 -6.21 -10.74
CA LEU A 20 -2.20 -5.79 -9.56
C LEU A 20 -1.49 -4.69 -8.77
N ALA A 21 -0.15 -4.76 -8.65
CA ALA A 21 0.66 -3.72 -8.03
C ALA A 21 0.60 -2.40 -8.82
N ALA A 22 0.61 -2.44 -10.14
CA ALA A 22 0.47 -1.26 -10.99
C ALA A 22 -0.89 -0.59 -10.82
N ALA A 23 -1.97 -1.37 -10.78
CA ALA A 23 -3.31 -0.87 -10.47
C ALA A 23 -3.37 -0.24 -9.07
N GLY A 24 -2.79 -0.93 -8.06
CA GLY A 24 -2.67 -0.40 -6.69
C GLY A 24 -1.90 0.90 -6.62
N ALA A 25 -0.81 1.03 -7.37
CA ALA A 25 -0.02 2.25 -7.47
C ALA A 25 -0.83 3.43 -8.05
N TYR A 26 -1.61 3.18 -9.07
CA TYR A 26 -2.49 4.18 -9.68
C TYR A 26 -3.53 4.69 -8.67
N TYR A 27 -4.31 3.80 -8.07
CA TYR A 27 -5.30 4.18 -7.05
C TYR A 27 -4.63 4.83 -5.82
N GLY A 28 -3.48 4.29 -5.38
CA GLY A 28 -2.72 4.82 -4.26
C GLY A 28 -2.20 6.22 -4.52
N PHE A 29 -1.71 6.51 -5.72
CA PHE A 29 -1.27 7.84 -6.12
C PHE A 29 -2.38 8.88 -5.97
N PHE A 30 -3.56 8.61 -6.51
CA PHE A 30 -4.70 9.53 -6.39
C PHE A 30 -5.20 9.65 -4.95
N SER A 31 -5.17 8.56 -4.18
CA SER A 31 -5.54 8.58 -2.76
C SER A 31 -4.59 9.44 -1.93
N VAL A 32 -3.29 9.31 -2.13
CA VAL A 32 -2.28 10.13 -1.42
C VAL A 32 -2.43 11.60 -1.79
N PHE A 33 -2.66 11.90 -3.06
CA PHE A 33 -2.90 13.27 -3.51
C PHE A 33 -4.17 13.86 -2.88
N ALA A 34 -5.29 13.13 -2.93
CA ALA A 34 -6.54 13.57 -2.31
C ALA A 34 -6.42 13.71 -0.78
N MET A 35 -5.67 12.80 -0.12
CA MET A 35 -5.40 12.86 1.31
C MET A 35 -4.54 14.08 1.67
N ALA A 36 -3.54 14.43 0.86
CA ALA A 36 -2.74 15.62 1.06
C ALA A 36 -3.59 16.88 0.98
N VAL A 37 -4.45 17.01 -0.04
CA VAL A 37 -5.38 18.16 -0.18
C VAL A 37 -6.34 18.24 1.00
N MET A 38 -6.89 17.10 1.45
CA MET A 38 -7.78 17.04 2.62
C MET A 38 -7.04 17.44 3.91
N LEU A 39 -5.82 16.96 4.08
CA LEU A 39 -4.99 17.34 5.24
C LEU A 39 -4.77 18.86 5.28
N PHE A 40 -4.44 19.50 4.16
CA PHE A 40 -4.33 20.93 4.06
C PHE A 40 -5.64 21.66 4.40
N PHE A 41 -6.78 21.14 3.93
CA PHE A 41 -8.08 21.71 4.27
C PHE A 41 -8.35 21.64 5.78
N ILE A 42 -8.11 20.49 6.41
CA ILE A 42 -8.30 20.31 7.87
C ILE A 42 -7.37 21.22 8.65
N LEU A 43 -6.07 21.23 8.30
CA LEU A 43 -5.08 22.08 8.93
C LEU A 43 -5.46 23.56 8.80
N GLY A 44 -5.85 24.02 7.59
CA GLY A 44 -6.27 25.37 7.36
C GLY A 44 -7.54 25.76 8.15
N ARG A 45 -8.42 24.83 8.45
CA ARG A 45 -9.64 25.09 9.24
C ARG A 45 -9.40 25.05 10.75
N VAL A 46 -8.62 24.10 11.22
CA VAL A 46 -8.33 23.91 12.65
C VAL A 46 -7.37 24.99 13.16
N PHE A 47 -6.42 25.43 12.32
CA PHE A 47 -5.36 26.33 12.73
C PHE A 47 -5.61 27.81 12.40
N ARG A 48 -6.77 28.17 11.83
CA ARG A 48 -7.13 29.57 11.55
C ARG A 48 -7.03 30.52 12.76
N GLY A 49 -7.05 29.98 13.98
CA GLY A 49 -6.92 30.76 15.23
C GLY A 49 -5.51 30.77 15.83
N ASN A 50 -4.56 30.01 15.29
CA ASN A 50 -3.23 29.86 15.89
C ASN A 50 -2.11 30.17 14.89
N VAL A 51 -1.74 31.45 14.82
CA VAL A 51 -0.74 31.98 13.88
C VAL A 51 0.62 31.25 14.00
N ASN A 52 1.01 30.87 15.21
CA ASN A 52 2.28 30.18 15.46
C ASN A 52 2.32 28.78 14.83
N LEU A 53 1.19 28.08 14.83
CA LEU A 53 1.10 26.74 14.25
C LEU A 53 1.05 26.79 12.72
N VAL A 54 0.33 27.77 12.16
CA VAL A 54 0.32 28.05 10.73
C VAL A 54 1.73 28.31 10.23
N ASN A 55 2.49 29.19 10.91
CA ASN A 55 3.87 29.52 10.55
C ASN A 55 4.81 28.30 10.65
N ARG A 56 4.63 27.42 11.64
CA ARG A 56 5.43 26.16 11.75
C ARG A 56 5.12 25.21 10.60
N VAL A 57 3.85 25.05 10.24
CA VAL A 57 3.43 24.21 9.12
C VAL A 57 3.92 24.79 7.79
N GLN A 58 3.83 26.10 7.61
CA GLN A 58 4.37 26.81 6.44
C GLN A 58 5.88 26.63 6.32
N ALA A 59 6.62 26.77 7.42
CA ALA A 59 8.06 26.55 7.45
C ALA A 59 8.44 25.10 7.13
N TYR A 60 7.67 24.13 7.64
CA TYR A 60 7.88 22.72 7.33
C TYR A 60 7.59 22.39 5.87
N LEU A 61 6.51 22.97 5.31
CA LEU A 61 6.14 22.79 3.91
C LEU A 61 7.14 23.47 2.97
N ALA A 62 7.59 24.67 3.29
CA ALA A 62 8.60 25.37 2.50
C ALA A 62 9.91 24.59 2.39
N VAL A 63 10.28 23.84 3.43
CA VAL A 63 11.49 22.99 3.44
C VAL A 63 11.26 21.65 2.74
N ASN A 64 10.09 21.02 2.91
CA ASN A 64 9.86 19.66 2.43
C ASN A 64 9.06 19.60 1.12
N LEU A 65 8.25 20.62 0.83
CA LEU A 65 7.40 20.72 -0.36
C LEU A 65 7.37 22.17 -0.89
N PRO A 66 8.51 22.73 -1.34
CA PRO A 66 8.64 24.14 -1.72
C PRO A 66 7.75 24.57 -2.89
N GLN A 67 7.13 23.63 -3.57
CA GLN A 67 6.21 23.89 -4.69
C GLN A 67 4.76 24.16 -4.26
N LEU A 68 4.44 23.92 -2.98
CA LEU A 68 3.11 24.16 -2.43
C LEU A 68 3.10 25.52 -1.75
N ASP A 69 2.51 26.50 -2.43
CA ASP A 69 2.23 27.80 -1.83
C ASP A 69 1.10 27.67 -0.80
N ALA A 70 1.49 27.65 0.47
CA ALA A 70 0.56 27.46 1.57
C ALA A 70 -0.50 28.57 1.64
N ASP A 71 -0.18 29.79 1.20
CA ASP A 71 -1.12 30.93 1.21
C ASP A 71 -2.20 30.77 0.13
N GLN A 72 -1.85 30.28 -1.05
CA GLN A 72 -2.82 29.97 -2.10
C GLN A 72 -3.74 28.81 -1.70
N ILE A 73 -3.19 27.81 -1.01
CA ILE A 73 -3.96 26.66 -0.51
C ILE A 73 -4.93 27.09 0.59
N LEU A 74 -4.50 27.93 1.52
CA LEU A 74 -5.35 28.46 2.59
C LEU A 74 -6.47 29.37 2.05
N ALA A 75 -6.18 30.19 1.04
CA ALA A 75 -7.17 31.04 0.38
C ALA A 75 -8.22 30.23 -0.41
N GLY A 76 -7.78 29.15 -1.09
CA GLY A 76 -8.66 28.24 -1.86
C GLY A 76 -9.43 27.24 -1.03
N SER A 77 -9.07 27.04 0.24
CA SER A 77 -9.48 25.89 1.07
C SER A 77 -11.00 25.75 1.28
N GLN A 78 -11.79 26.82 1.24
CA GLN A 78 -13.22 26.76 1.52
C GLN A 78 -14.05 26.07 0.41
N LYS A 79 -13.69 26.27 -0.86
CA LYS A 79 -14.39 25.70 -2.02
C LYS A 79 -13.84 24.32 -2.40
N ILE A 80 -12.56 24.12 -2.17
CA ILE A 80 -11.83 22.88 -2.55
C ILE A 80 -12.11 21.73 -1.59
N GLY A 81 -12.42 22.02 -0.31
CA GLY A 81 -12.54 20.99 0.72
C GLY A 81 -13.61 19.93 0.47
N LEU A 82 -14.77 20.30 -0.07
CA LEU A 82 -15.82 19.31 -0.39
C LEU A 82 -15.41 18.44 -1.59
N ILE A 83 -14.82 19.04 -2.62
CA ILE A 83 -14.33 18.30 -3.80
C ILE A 83 -13.19 17.36 -3.39
N ALA A 84 -12.28 17.84 -2.54
CA ALA A 84 -11.19 17.02 -1.99
C ALA A 84 -11.73 15.85 -1.15
N LEU A 85 -12.78 16.08 -0.33
CA LEU A 85 -13.41 15.03 0.45
C LEU A 85 -14.04 13.95 -0.43
N VAL A 86 -14.82 14.35 -1.42
CA VAL A 86 -15.44 13.41 -2.38
C VAL A 86 -14.35 12.65 -3.15
N GLY A 87 -13.33 13.35 -3.64
CA GLY A 87 -12.20 12.74 -4.33
C GLY A 87 -11.44 11.76 -3.44
N LEU A 88 -11.21 12.09 -2.16
CA LEU A 88 -10.57 11.21 -1.19
C LEU A 88 -11.40 9.95 -0.94
N VAL A 89 -12.71 10.08 -0.77
CA VAL A 89 -13.58 8.92 -0.54
C VAL A 89 -13.56 8.00 -1.76
N ILE A 90 -13.72 8.54 -2.97
CA ILE A 90 -13.72 7.73 -4.20
C ILE A 90 -12.35 7.08 -4.43
N ALA A 91 -11.28 7.85 -4.43
CA ALA A 91 -9.93 7.34 -4.67
C ALA A 91 -9.46 6.44 -3.52
N GLY A 92 -9.73 6.82 -2.28
CA GLY A 92 -9.31 6.08 -1.09
C GLY A 92 -10.03 4.74 -0.95
N VAL A 93 -11.34 4.69 -1.13
CA VAL A 93 -12.10 3.43 -1.12
C VAL A 93 -11.67 2.54 -2.28
N GLY A 94 -11.46 3.10 -3.48
CA GLY A 94 -10.94 2.36 -4.62
C GLY A 94 -9.53 1.79 -4.36
N TRP A 95 -8.68 2.53 -3.67
CA TRP A 95 -7.37 2.06 -3.26
C TRP A 95 -7.44 0.89 -2.26
N VAL A 96 -8.25 1.03 -1.21
CA VAL A 96 -8.45 -0.04 -0.21
C VAL A 96 -9.09 -1.27 -0.86
N GLU A 97 -10.07 -1.08 -1.76
CA GLU A 97 -10.67 -2.18 -2.53
C GLU A 97 -9.63 -2.91 -3.38
N ASN A 98 -8.75 -2.16 -4.09
CA ASN A 98 -7.67 -2.75 -4.86
C ASN A 98 -6.68 -3.51 -3.97
N LEU A 99 -6.24 -2.93 -2.85
CA LEU A 99 -5.37 -3.60 -1.88
C LEU A 99 -5.98 -4.90 -1.36
N ARG A 100 -7.27 -4.88 -1.04
CA ARG A 100 -7.99 -6.04 -0.53
C ARG A 100 -8.13 -7.11 -1.61
N SER A 101 -8.63 -6.76 -2.80
CA SER A 101 -8.85 -7.71 -3.90
C SER A 101 -7.53 -8.35 -4.36
N SER A 102 -6.48 -7.57 -4.55
CA SER A 102 -5.15 -8.05 -4.95
C SER A 102 -4.55 -9.02 -3.93
N GLN A 103 -4.68 -8.73 -2.64
CA GLN A 103 -4.22 -9.66 -1.62
C GLN A 103 -5.08 -10.93 -1.59
N ARG A 104 -6.41 -10.81 -1.69
CA ARG A 104 -7.32 -11.97 -1.71
C ARG A 104 -7.08 -12.89 -2.91
N ALA A 105 -6.71 -12.33 -4.08
CA ALA A 105 -6.28 -13.10 -5.26
C ALA A 105 -5.07 -14.00 -4.92
N LEU A 106 -4.06 -13.49 -4.20
CA LEU A 106 -2.92 -14.28 -3.73
C LEU A 106 -3.31 -15.43 -2.80
N TRP A 107 -4.40 -15.27 -2.04
CA TRP A 107 -4.95 -16.33 -1.20
C TRP A 107 -5.92 -17.26 -1.94
N ARG A 108 -6.17 -17.02 -3.24
CA ARG A 108 -7.19 -17.71 -4.06
C ARG A 108 -8.57 -17.67 -3.40
N LEU A 109 -8.91 -16.55 -2.81
CA LEU A 109 -10.20 -16.28 -2.20
C LEU A 109 -11.06 -15.42 -3.12
N ASN A 110 -12.38 -15.43 -2.90
CA ASN A 110 -13.26 -14.49 -3.60
C ASN A 110 -12.76 -13.04 -3.36
N GLU A 111 -12.39 -12.36 -4.43
CA GLU A 111 -11.85 -11.01 -4.39
C GLU A 111 -12.88 -9.99 -3.90
N GLN A 112 -14.16 -10.27 -4.17
CA GLN A 112 -15.29 -9.38 -3.87
C GLN A 112 -16.36 -10.07 -3.00
N PRO A 113 -16.04 -10.43 -1.74
CA PRO A 113 -17.00 -11.12 -0.88
C PRO A 113 -18.12 -10.19 -0.41
N GLY A 114 -19.34 -10.70 -0.40
CA GLY A 114 -20.51 -10.03 0.17
C GLY A 114 -21.15 -8.97 -0.73
N HIS A 115 -22.11 -8.22 -0.16
CA HIS A 115 -22.86 -7.19 -0.87
C HIS A 115 -22.03 -5.94 -1.11
N VAL A 116 -22.16 -5.31 -2.27
CA VAL A 116 -21.36 -4.14 -2.71
C VAL A 116 -21.39 -2.99 -1.70
N VAL A 117 -22.56 -2.64 -1.17
CA VAL A 117 -22.70 -1.52 -0.22
C VAL A 117 -21.98 -1.79 1.10
N ILE A 118 -22.12 -3.02 1.63
CA ILE A 118 -21.46 -3.42 2.88
C ILE A 118 -19.92 -3.39 2.68
N ARG A 119 -19.47 -3.87 1.53
CA ARG A 119 -18.06 -3.86 1.18
C ARG A 119 -17.49 -2.44 1.13
N TRP A 120 -18.21 -1.51 0.49
CA TRP A 120 -17.84 -0.09 0.43
C TRP A 120 -17.76 0.55 1.82
N LEU A 121 -18.72 0.30 2.69
CA LEU A 121 -18.73 0.80 4.06
C LEU A 121 -17.54 0.26 4.88
N VAL A 122 -17.21 -1.01 4.70
CA VAL A 122 -16.06 -1.60 5.39
C VAL A 122 -14.75 -1.08 4.81
N ASP A 123 -14.62 -0.93 3.49
CA ASP A 123 -13.41 -0.37 2.88
C ASP A 123 -13.22 1.10 3.30
N LEU A 124 -14.29 1.87 3.43
CA LEU A 124 -14.25 3.22 4.02
C LEU A 124 -13.82 3.19 5.50
N THR A 125 -14.32 2.24 6.28
CA THR A 125 -13.91 2.07 7.68
C THR A 125 -12.41 1.72 7.78
N VAL A 126 -11.92 0.84 6.92
CA VAL A 126 -10.49 0.49 6.82
C VAL A 126 -9.66 1.72 6.41
N LEU A 127 -10.13 2.50 5.45
CA LEU A 127 -9.46 3.75 5.03
C LEU A 127 -9.33 4.72 6.21
N VAL A 128 -10.41 4.95 6.94
CA VAL A 128 -10.41 5.82 8.13
C VAL A 128 -9.49 5.26 9.22
N ALA A 129 -9.55 3.97 9.49
CA ALA A 129 -8.69 3.31 10.48
C ALA A 129 -7.21 3.43 10.11
N LEU A 130 -6.84 3.22 8.84
CA LEU A 130 -5.48 3.42 8.34
C LEU A 130 -5.04 4.89 8.45
N GLY A 131 -5.93 5.83 8.15
CA GLY A 131 -5.68 7.27 8.31
C GLY A 131 -5.42 7.64 9.78
N ILE A 132 -6.24 7.15 10.71
CA ILE A 132 -6.05 7.35 12.15
C ILE A 132 -4.74 6.72 12.61
N LEU A 133 -4.44 5.49 12.19
CA LEU A 133 -3.19 4.80 12.52
C LEU A 133 -1.98 5.59 12.03
N LEU A 134 -2.05 6.16 10.84
CA LEU A 134 -1.01 7.02 10.29
C LEU A 134 -0.82 8.29 11.14
N LEU A 135 -1.91 8.97 11.51
CA LEU A 135 -1.86 10.17 12.35
C LEU A 135 -1.26 9.87 13.73
N ILE A 136 -1.68 8.77 14.35
CA ILE A 136 -1.13 8.30 15.64
C ILE A 136 0.37 8.00 15.46
N SER A 137 0.76 7.33 14.39
CA SER A 137 2.17 7.03 14.09
C SER A 137 3.01 8.30 13.97
N ILE A 138 2.52 9.31 13.25
CA ILE A 138 3.19 10.61 13.12
C ILE A 138 3.26 11.32 14.46
N ALA A 139 2.18 11.33 15.24
CA ALA A 139 2.13 11.98 16.55
C ALA A 139 3.11 11.33 17.56
N ILE A 140 3.16 10.00 17.61
CA ILE A 140 4.10 9.25 18.44
C ILE A 140 5.54 9.55 18.01
N PHE A 141 5.81 9.51 16.71
CA PHE A 141 7.15 9.77 16.18
C PHE A 141 7.62 11.19 16.51
N SER A 142 6.76 12.19 16.31
CA SER A 142 7.05 13.59 16.63
C SER A 142 7.23 13.80 18.13
N GLY A 143 6.35 13.20 18.97
CA GLY A 143 6.45 13.29 20.43
C GLY A 143 7.73 12.64 20.97
N ILE A 144 8.15 11.53 20.40
CA ILE A 144 9.41 10.87 20.79
C ILE A 144 10.61 11.73 20.35
N GLN A 145 10.58 12.33 19.17
CA GLN A 145 11.66 13.24 18.76
C GLN A 145 11.77 14.45 19.67
N GLU A 146 10.68 15.12 20.00
CA GLU A 146 10.63 16.25 20.93
C GLU A 146 11.15 15.85 22.32
N PHE A 147 10.70 14.70 22.84
CA PHE A 147 11.15 14.18 24.12
C PHE A 147 12.65 13.86 24.14
N VAL A 148 13.14 13.29 23.04
CA VAL A 148 14.56 12.98 22.86
C VAL A 148 15.39 14.25 22.79
N TYR A 149 14.94 15.28 22.05
CA TYR A 149 15.62 16.59 22.02
C TYR A 149 15.61 17.28 23.40
N TRP A 150 14.49 17.20 24.13
CA TRP A 150 14.39 17.73 25.49
C TRP A 150 15.36 17.02 26.46
N LEU A 151 15.48 15.69 26.36
CA LEU A 151 16.37 14.89 27.21
C LEU A 151 17.85 15.07 26.85
N ALA A 152 18.16 15.27 25.55
CA ALA A 152 19.53 15.41 25.07
C ALA A 152 20.17 16.75 25.42
N GLY A 153 19.38 17.78 25.73
CA GLY A 153 19.87 19.13 26.03
C GLY A 153 20.89 19.61 24.97
N ASP A 154 21.80 20.50 25.42
CA ASP A 154 22.84 21.12 24.58
C ASP A 154 24.10 20.21 24.34
N PHE A 155 23.98 18.89 24.51
CA PHE A 155 25.09 17.95 24.32
C PHE A 155 25.43 17.72 22.83
N ASP A 156 26.23 18.59 22.27
CA ASP A 156 26.48 18.66 20.83
C ASP A 156 27.31 17.49 20.25
N GLN A 157 28.02 16.68 21.05
CA GLN A 157 28.96 15.66 20.57
C GLN A 157 29.01 14.37 21.43
N SER A 158 27.91 13.83 21.90
CA SER A 158 27.98 12.69 22.80
C SER A 158 27.51 11.37 22.14
N PRO A 159 27.99 10.19 22.63
CA PRO A 159 27.49 8.88 22.27
C PRO A 159 25.96 8.75 22.42
N VAL A 160 25.35 9.64 23.17
CA VAL A 160 23.90 9.79 23.34
C VAL A 160 23.20 10.03 21.99
N ARG A 161 23.75 10.87 21.08
CA ARG A 161 23.15 11.07 19.74
C ARG A 161 23.15 9.80 18.90
N VAL A 162 24.18 8.98 18.99
CA VAL A 162 24.24 7.71 18.26
C VAL A 162 23.20 6.74 18.82
N ALA A 163 23.08 6.65 20.14
CA ALA A 163 22.05 5.85 20.80
C ALA A 163 20.64 6.33 20.45
N LEU A 164 20.42 7.64 20.43
CA LEU A 164 19.12 8.25 20.06
C LEU A 164 18.75 8.00 18.60
N ARG A 165 19.69 8.07 17.65
CA ARG A 165 19.46 7.68 16.24
C ARG A 165 19.11 6.20 16.13
N GLY A 166 19.79 5.33 16.87
CA GLY A 166 19.48 3.91 16.95
C GLY A 166 18.05 3.65 17.45
N THR A 167 17.65 4.34 18.51
CA THR A 167 16.31 4.24 19.09
C THR A 167 15.23 4.68 18.11
N THR A 168 15.41 5.79 17.41
CA THR A 168 14.49 6.29 16.39
C THR A 168 14.33 5.27 15.24
N THR A 169 15.41 4.65 14.81
CA THR A 169 15.39 3.62 13.76
C THR A 169 14.63 2.37 14.23
N LEU A 170 14.84 1.93 15.46
CA LEU A 170 14.12 0.79 16.04
C LEU A 170 12.62 1.06 16.15
N ILE A 171 12.24 2.24 16.62
CA ILE A 171 10.83 2.63 16.74
C ILE A 171 10.18 2.68 15.35
N SER A 172 10.84 3.27 14.35
CA SER A 172 10.36 3.26 12.98
C SER A 172 10.18 1.83 12.47
N GLY A 173 11.12 0.93 12.75
CA GLY A 173 11.02 -0.49 12.37
C GLY A 173 9.83 -1.20 13.02
N VAL A 174 9.54 -0.92 14.29
CA VAL A 174 8.37 -1.47 15.00
C VAL A 174 7.06 -0.95 14.39
N VAL A 175 6.99 0.35 14.06
CA VAL A 175 5.83 0.95 13.39
C VAL A 175 5.64 0.35 12.00
N ASP A 176 6.72 0.19 11.22
CA ASP A 176 6.67 -0.45 9.90
C ASP A 176 6.23 -1.91 9.97
N LEU A 177 6.64 -2.64 11.01
CA LEU A 177 6.21 -4.00 11.28
C LEU A 177 4.72 -4.07 11.62
N ALA A 178 4.24 -3.17 12.48
CA ALA A 178 2.83 -3.07 12.84
C ALA A 178 1.96 -2.71 11.63
N LEU A 179 2.42 -1.75 10.82
CA LEU A 179 1.77 -1.37 9.55
C LEU A 179 1.71 -2.57 8.59
N GLY A 180 2.83 -3.28 8.41
CA GLY A 180 2.88 -4.49 7.59
C GLY A 180 1.90 -5.56 8.08
N ALA A 181 1.83 -5.80 9.39
CA ALA A 181 0.90 -6.75 9.97
C ALA A 181 -0.57 -6.33 9.75
N ALA A 182 -0.88 -5.04 9.93
CA ALA A 182 -2.22 -4.49 9.70
C ALA A 182 -2.62 -4.59 8.22
N LEU A 183 -1.72 -4.29 7.30
CA LEU A 183 -1.96 -4.41 5.86
C LEU A 183 -2.14 -5.87 5.43
N LEU A 184 -1.32 -6.80 5.93
CA LEU A 184 -1.34 -8.20 5.52
C LEU A 184 -2.50 -9.01 6.09
N ALA A 185 -3.01 -8.67 7.27
CA ALA A 185 -4.09 -9.37 7.93
C ALA A 185 -5.41 -8.58 7.92
N GLY A 186 -5.34 -7.28 8.20
CA GLY A 186 -6.51 -6.40 8.36
C GLY A 186 -7.21 -6.11 7.04
N VAL A 187 -6.47 -5.67 6.02
CA VAL A 187 -7.05 -5.30 4.72
C VAL A 187 -7.75 -6.48 4.04
N PRO A 188 -7.12 -7.66 3.86
CA PRO A 188 -7.79 -8.81 3.26
C PRO A 188 -8.81 -9.49 4.20
N ARG A 189 -8.92 -9.04 5.46
CA ARG A 189 -9.80 -9.58 6.51
C ARG A 189 -9.53 -11.05 6.79
N LEU A 190 -8.26 -11.35 7.03
CA LEU A 190 -7.80 -12.71 7.33
C LEU A 190 -7.33 -12.82 8.78
N ARG A 191 -7.79 -13.84 9.47
CA ARG A 191 -7.22 -14.21 10.76
C ARG A 191 -6.18 -15.30 10.54
N MET A 192 -4.92 -14.96 10.82
CA MET A 192 -3.80 -15.87 10.65
C MET A 192 -2.93 -15.94 11.92
N PRO A 193 -2.26 -17.06 12.19
CA PRO A 193 -1.39 -17.20 13.34
C PRO A 193 -0.15 -16.30 13.21
N LEU A 194 0.33 -15.76 14.33
CA LEU A 194 1.51 -14.87 14.37
C LEU A 194 2.76 -15.48 13.73
N ARG A 195 2.94 -16.80 13.87
CA ARG A 195 4.07 -17.54 13.24
C ARG A 195 4.08 -17.43 11.71
N ARG A 196 2.93 -17.12 11.10
CA ARG A 196 2.77 -16.93 9.66
C ARG A 196 2.84 -15.45 9.30
N LEU A 197 2.26 -14.59 10.12
CA LEU A 197 2.18 -13.16 9.90
C LEU A 197 3.53 -12.46 10.09
N ILE A 198 4.24 -12.75 11.20
CA ILE A 198 5.47 -12.04 11.57
C ILE A 198 6.56 -12.12 10.49
N PRO A 199 6.93 -13.29 9.93
CA PRO A 199 7.98 -13.33 8.90
C PRO A 199 7.65 -12.49 7.68
N SER A 200 6.39 -12.50 7.24
CA SER A 200 5.93 -11.72 6.09
C SER A 200 5.90 -10.22 6.40
N ALA A 201 5.46 -9.84 7.60
CA ALA A 201 5.48 -8.45 8.06
C ALA A 201 6.91 -7.92 8.24
N VAL A 202 7.87 -8.75 8.67
CA VAL A 202 9.29 -8.39 8.74
C VAL A 202 9.87 -8.14 7.35
N ILE A 203 9.57 -9.00 6.37
CA ILE A 203 9.99 -8.79 4.98
C ILE A 203 9.45 -7.45 4.46
N PHE A 204 8.16 -7.18 4.73
CA PHE A 204 7.53 -5.90 4.36
C PHE A 204 8.21 -4.72 5.06
N ALA A 205 8.45 -4.78 6.37
CA ALA A 205 9.04 -3.69 7.14
C ALA A 205 10.48 -3.38 6.68
N ILE A 206 11.31 -4.41 6.44
CA ILE A 206 12.67 -4.24 5.91
C ILE A 206 12.62 -3.62 4.51
N GLY A 207 11.79 -4.15 3.62
CA GLY A 207 11.62 -3.62 2.27
C GLY A 207 11.11 -2.18 2.25
N LEU A 208 10.15 -1.85 3.15
CA LEU A 208 9.65 -0.49 3.31
C LEU A 208 10.74 0.47 3.81
N GLY A 209 11.56 0.05 4.76
CA GLY A 209 12.71 0.82 5.24
C GLY A 209 13.72 1.13 4.12
N LEU A 210 14.03 0.13 3.30
CA LEU A 210 14.88 0.31 2.11
C LEU A 210 14.24 1.25 1.09
N LEU A 211 12.95 1.09 0.83
CA LEU A 211 12.19 1.93 -0.10
C LEU A 211 12.13 3.39 0.35
N LYS A 212 11.91 3.65 1.65
CA LYS A 212 11.96 4.99 2.25
C LYS A 212 13.35 5.62 2.08
N THR A 213 14.42 4.84 2.30
CA THR A 213 15.80 5.30 2.13
C THR A 213 16.10 5.64 0.68
N ALA A 214 15.70 4.78 -0.27
CA ALA A 214 15.85 5.02 -1.70
C ALA A 214 15.04 6.25 -2.14
N GLY A 215 13.80 6.41 -1.65
CA GLY A 215 12.96 7.59 -1.91
C GLY A 215 13.61 8.89 -1.44
N LYS A 216 14.16 8.90 -0.21
CA LYS A 216 14.88 10.06 0.31
C LYS A 216 16.08 10.41 -0.58
N LEU A 217 16.85 9.40 -1.01
CA LEU A 217 17.99 9.60 -1.88
C LEU A 217 17.60 10.15 -3.26
N TYR A 218 16.48 9.69 -3.79
CA TYR A 218 15.89 10.17 -5.04
C TYR A 218 15.51 11.65 -4.94
N ILE A 219 14.78 12.04 -3.90
CA ILE A 219 14.35 13.42 -3.66
C ILE A 219 15.56 14.33 -3.56
N THR A 220 16.53 14.04 -2.70
CA THR A 220 17.74 14.88 -2.49
C THR A 220 18.59 15.07 -3.75
N ARG A 221 18.56 14.14 -4.68
CA ARG A 221 19.26 14.28 -5.97
C ARG A 221 18.46 15.07 -7.01
N THR A 222 17.15 15.03 -6.92
CA THR A 222 16.25 15.67 -7.90
C THR A 222 15.99 17.14 -7.59
N GLU A 223 16.12 17.57 -6.33
CA GLU A 223 15.91 18.96 -5.88
C GLU A 223 16.82 19.99 -6.54
N ARG A 224 17.89 19.55 -7.21
CA ARG A 224 18.89 20.46 -7.81
C ARG A 224 18.42 21.20 -9.07
N ASN A 225 17.28 20.81 -9.67
CA ASN A 225 16.79 21.44 -10.89
C ASN A 225 15.27 21.71 -10.82
N PRO A 226 14.85 22.97 -10.56
CA PRO A 226 13.45 23.33 -10.36
C PRO A 226 12.52 22.95 -11.53
N ALA A 227 13.02 22.98 -12.77
CA ALA A 227 12.22 22.69 -13.96
C ALA A 227 11.73 21.22 -14.01
N TYR A 228 12.46 20.31 -13.38
CA TYR A 228 12.12 18.87 -13.37
C TYR A 228 11.44 18.40 -12.09
N GLN A 229 11.38 19.25 -11.06
CA GLN A 229 10.88 18.86 -9.72
C GLN A 229 9.44 18.31 -9.77
N LEU A 230 8.53 18.99 -10.48
CA LEU A 230 7.13 18.57 -10.55
C LEU A 230 6.99 17.18 -11.22
N VAL A 231 7.62 17.02 -12.39
CA VAL A 231 7.56 15.76 -13.15
C VAL A 231 8.26 14.64 -12.38
N ALA A 232 9.45 14.91 -11.87
CA ALA A 232 10.22 13.94 -11.11
C ALA A 232 9.53 13.55 -9.79
N GLY A 233 8.90 14.51 -9.09
CA GLY A 233 8.11 14.24 -7.90
C GLY A 233 6.92 13.34 -8.19
N THR A 234 6.16 13.62 -9.25
CA THR A 234 5.01 12.82 -9.67
C THR A 234 5.42 11.41 -10.08
N VAL A 235 6.42 11.29 -10.94
CA VAL A 235 6.94 9.99 -11.40
C VAL A 235 7.58 9.22 -10.24
N GLY A 236 8.34 9.91 -9.38
CA GLY A 236 8.94 9.31 -8.20
C GLY A 236 7.90 8.77 -7.21
N LEU A 237 6.82 9.52 -6.96
CA LEU A 237 5.72 9.06 -6.11
C LEU A 237 5.01 7.86 -6.72
N LEU A 238 4.73 7.87 -8.03
CA LEU A 238 4.10 6.75 -8.71
C LEU A 238 4.98 5.49 -8.66
N LEU A 239 6.28 5.64 -8.90
CA LEU A 239 7.25 4.55 -8.80
C LEU A 239 7.34 4.03 -7.35
N PHE A 240 7.37 4.93 -6.36
CA PHE A 240 7.36 4.56 -4.95
C PHE A 240 6.11 3.75 -4.61
N MET A 241 4.92 4.20 -5.04
CA MET A 241 3.66 3.47 -4.85
C MET A 241 3.69 2.10 -5.53
N PHE A 242 4.23 2.02 -6.74
CA PHE A 242 4.36 0.75 -7.45
C PHE A 242 5.26 -0.26 -6.71
N LEU A 243 6.43 0.17 -6.28
CA LEU A 243 7.36 -0.68 -5.52
C LEU A 243 6.78 -1.06 -4.16
N LEU A 244 6.07 -0.16 -3.49
CA LEU A 244 5.36 -0.43 -2.23
C LEU A 244 4.32 -1.53 -2.41
N HIS A 245 3.50 -1.46 -3.47
CA HIS A 245 2.49 -2.49 -3.75
C HIS A 245 3.12 -3.82 -4.16
N GLN A 246 4.20 -3.80 -4.96
CA GLN A 246 4.94 -5.02 -5.27
C GLN A 246 5.48 -5.70 -4.02
N LEU A 247 6.09 -4.92 -3.12
CA LEU A 247 6.60 -5.40 -1.85
C LEU A 247 5.49 -5.99 -0.98
N LEU A 248 4.35 -5.30 -0.88
CA LEU A 248 3.19 -5.76 -0.11
C LEU A 248 2.63 -7.07 -0.66
N LEU A 249 2.45 -7.16 -1.98
CA LEU A 249 1.93 -8.36 -2.62
C LEU A 249 2.92 -9.54 -2.53
N PHE A 250 4.23 -9.27 -2.61
CA PHE A 250 5.24 -10.30 -2.38
C PHE A 250 5.20 -10.80 -0.93
N ALA A 251 5.11 -9.91 0.06
CA ALA A 251 4.94 -10.28 1.47
C ALA A 251 3.63 -11.05 1.71
N ALA A 252 2.54 -10.69 1.04
CA ALA A 252 1.28 -11.43 1.07
C ALA A 252 1.41 -12.83 0.44
N ALA A 253 2.17 -12.98 -0.67
CA ALA A 253 2.47 -14.26 -1.28
C ALA A 253 3.29 -15.15 -0.33
N MET A 254 4.26 -14.58 0.39
CA MET A 254 5.02 -15.28 1.43
C MET A 254 4.11 -15.77 2.56
N ALA A 255 3.16 -14.93 3.01
CA ALA A 255 2.16 -15.33 3.98
C ALA A 255 1.23 -16.42 3.42
N ALA A 256 0.75 -16.29 2.19
CA ALA A 256 -0.18 -17.23 1.56
C ALA A 256 0.42 -18.63 1.36
N THR A 257 1.70 -18.72 1.04
CA THR A 257 2.41 -19.99 0.78
C THR A 257 3.06 -20.61 2.02
N SER A 258 2.95 -19.97 3.18
CA SER A 258 3.45 -20.50 4.46
C SER A 258 2.64 -21.74 4.89
N ARG A 259 3.32 -22.75 5.42
CA ARG A 259 2.70 -23.99 5.92
C ARG A 259 2.32 -23.94 7.41
N HIS A 260 2.52 -22.81 8.09
CA HIS A 260 2.30 -22.67 9.53
C HIS A 260 0.85 -22.29 9.83
N GLY A 261 0.12 -23.21 10.44
CA GLY A 261 -1.22 -22.98 10.97
C GLY A 261 -2.31 -22.78 9.90
N THR A 262 -3.54 -22.63 10.36
CA THR A 262 -4.73 -22.43 9.52
C THR A 262 -5.07 -20.93 9.44
N VAL A 263 -5.56 -20.51 8.29
CA VAL A 263 -6.04 -19.14 8.05
C VAL A 263 -7.56 -19.19 7.96
N ILE A 264 -8.22 -18.20 8.54
CA ILE A 264 -9.67 -18.07 8.56
C ILE A 264 -10.05 -16.85 7.76
N ASP A 265 -10.91 -17.00 6.76
CA ASP A 265 -11.48 -15.90 5.99
C ASP A 265 -12.67 -15.27 6.73
N LEU A 266 -12.45 -14.13 7.36
CA LEU A 266 -13.48 -13.40 8.09
C LEU A 266 -14.56 -12.79 7.18
N ALA A 267 -14.22 -12.51 5.92
CA ALA A 267 -15.16 -11.99 4.94
C ALA A 267 -15.99 -13.09 4.26
N GLY A 268 -15.49 -14.33 4.24
CA GLY A 268 -16.17 -15.52 3.72
C GLY A 268 -16.97 -16.30 4.76
N GLY A 269 -17.37 -15.69 5.87
CA GLY A 269 -18.17 -16.33 6.91
C GLY A 269 -17.38 -17.21 7.89
N GLY A 270 -16.08 -16.96 8.03
CA GLY A 270 -15.23 -17.62 9.03
C GLY A 270 -14.81 -19.04 8.66
N LYS A 271 -15.10 -19.50 7.46
CA LYS A 271 -14.65 -20.80 6.98
C LYS A 271 -13.19 -20.75 6.52
N PRO A 272 -12.39 -21.79 6.79
CA PRO A 272 -11.06 -21.88 6.18
C PRO A 272 -11.20 -21.97 4.65
N PRO A 273 -10.22 -21.43 3.89
CA PRO A 273 -10.22 -21.57 2.43
C PRO A 273 -10.27 -23.05 2.07
N ASP A 274 -11.26 -23.45 1.28
CA ASP A 274 -11.35 -24.83 0.78
C ASP A 274 -10.36 -25.03 -0.37
N LEU A 275 -9.14 -25.40 0.00
CA LEU A 275 -8.05 -25.63 -0.95
C LEU A 275 -8.36 -26.75 -1.94
N ARG A 276 -9.26 -27.69 -1.60
CA ARG A 276 -9.68 -28.78 -2.50
C ARG A 276 -10.63 -28.29 -3.57
N ALA A 277 -11.63 -27.47 -3.18
CA ALA A 277 -12.53 -26.85 -4.13
C ALA A 277 -11.80 -25.90 -5.10
N ILE A 278 -10.80 -25.16 -4.59
CA ILE A 278 -9.94 -24.29 -5.40
C ILE A 278 -9.08 -25.10 -6.37
N ALA A 279 -8.50 -26.22 -5.94
CA ALA A 279 -7.73 -27.10 -6.82
C ALA A 279 -8.61 -27.72 -7.91
N ALA A 280 -9.80 -28.21 -7.55
CA ALA A 280 -10.75 -28.78 -8.50
C ALA A 280 -11.23 -27.75 -9.54
N SER A 281 -11.49 -26.51 -9.13
CA SER A 281 -11.86 -25.44 -10.07
C SER A 281 -10.71 -25.04 -11.01
N ALA A 282 -9.46 -25.08 -10.54
CA ALA A 282 -8.29 -24.84 -11.38
C ALA A 282 -8.07 -25.96 -12.41
N GLU A 283 -8.26 -27.22 -12.01
CA GLU A 283 -8.20 -28.37 -12.91
C GLU A 283 -9.31 -28.32 -13.97
N GLN A 284 -10.54 -27.94 -13.58
CA GLN A 284 -11.64 -27.74 -14.54
C GLN A 284 -11.34 -26.59 -15.53
N ALA A 285 -10.81 -25.49 -15.05
CA ALA A 285 -10.43 -24.38 -15.92
C ALA A 285 -9.31 -24.78 -16.90
N ALA A 286 -8.32 -25.54 -16.46
CA ALA A 286 -7.25 -26.05 -17.31
C ALA A 286 -7.80 -27.00 -18.40
N ALA A 287 -8.71 -27.91 -18.02
CA ALA A 287 -9.36 -28.81 -18.98
C ALA A 287 -10.20 -28.07 -20.02
N LEU A 288 -10.91 -26.99 -19.63
CA LEU A 288 -11.66 -26.15 -20.57
C LEU A 288 -10.75 -25.42 -21.55
N VAL A 289 -9.59 -24.93 -21.09
CA VAL A 289 -8.60 -24.27 -21.96
C VAL A 289 -8.01 -25.26 -22.96
N GLU A 290 -7.72 -26.48 -22.52
CA GLU A 290 -7.21 -27.53 -23.37
C GLU A 290 -8.23 -27.95 -24.45
N GLN A 291 -9.51 -28.11 -24.05
CA GLN A 291 -10.60 -28.37 -25.02
C GLN A 291 -10.76 -27.24 -26.05
N ALA A 292 -10.73 -25.97 -25.61
CA ALA A 292 -10.82 -24.83 -26.50
C ALA A 292 -9.61 -24.76 -27.47
N ALA A 293 -8.42 -25.12 -27.01
CA ALA A 293 -7.23 -25.19 -27.86
C ALA A 293 -7.37 -26.30 -28.93
N GLU A 294 -7.84 -27.49 -28.55
CA GLU A 294 -8.10 -28.58 -29.52
C GLU A 294 -9.17 -28.23 -30.53
N GLU A 295 -10.27 -27.57 -30.10
CA GLU A 295 -11.32 -27.12 -31.03
C GLU A 295 -10.78 -26.09 -32.02
N THR A 296 -9.94 -25.18 -31.56
CA THR A 296 -9.29 -24.15 -32.41
C THR A 296 -8.36 -24.80 -33.42
N GLU A 297 -7.59 -25.82 -33.03
CA GLU A 297 -6.70 -26.55 -33.93
C GLU A 297 -7.48 -27.36 -34.96
N ARG A 298 -8.56 -28.03 -34.56
CA ARG A 298 -9.46 -28.74 -35.47
C ARG A 298 -10.11 -27.80 -36.49
N ALA A 299 -10.56 -26.64 -36.05
CA ALA A 299 -11.13 -25.62 -36.94
C ALA A 299 -10.11 -25.07 -37.92
N ALA A 300 -8.87 -24.82 -37.48
CA ALA A 300 -7.78 -24.37 -38.34
C ALA A 300 -7.41 -25.42 -39.39
N LYS A 301 -7.38 -26.69 -39.00
CA LYS A 301 -7.09 -27.81 -39.94
C LYS A 301 -8.17 -27.98 -40.98
N ALA A 302 -9.44 -27.91 -40.56
CA ALA A 302 -10.58 -27.95 -41.52
C ALA A 302 -10.64 -26.74 -42.44
N ALA A 303 -10.20 -25.58 -42.00
CA ALA A 303 -10.09 -24.40 -42.85
C ALA A 303 -8.95 -24.53 -43.88
N ALA A 304 -7.81 -25.11 -43.49
CA ALA A 304 -6.68 -25.34 -44.37
C ALA A 304 -7.02 -26.36 -45.46
N GLU A 305 -7.77 -27.43 -45.16
CA GLU A 305 -8.23 -28.41 -46.14
C GLU A 305 -9.20 -27.84 -47.17
N ARG A 306 -9.96 -26.79 -46.84
CA ARG A 306 -10.89 -26.12 -47.78
C ARG A 306 -10.20 -25.13 -48.70
N THR A 307 -8.96 -24.74 -48.44
CA THR A 307 -8.21 -23.75 -49.24
C THR A 307 -7.22 -24.34 -50.22
N VAL A 308 -7.15 -25.69 -50.36
CA VAL A 308 -6.34 -26.34 -51.43
C VAL A 308 -7.18 -26.41 -52.70
N PRO A 309 -6.92 -25.60 -53.74
CA PRO A 309 -7.60 -25.70 -55.03
C PRO A 309 -7.07 -26.95 -55.76
N GLY A 310 -8.00 -27.81 -56.26
CA GLY A 310 -7.70 -28.93 -57.14
C GLY A 310 -7.20 -28.47 -58.51
#